data_4b6ad265b06fba3bfd5cc438675a5251
#
_entry.id   4b6ad265b06fba3bfd5cc438675a5251
#
_cell.length_a   1.000
_cell.length_b   1.000
_cell.length_c   1.000
_cell.angle_alpha   90.00
_cell.angle_beta   90.00
_cell.angle_gamma   90.00
#
_symmetry.space_group_name_H-M   'P 1'
#
loop_
_entity.id
_entity.type
_entity.pdbx_description
1 polymer ?
#
loop_
_entity_poly.entity_id
_entity_poly.type
_entity_poly.pdbx_seq_one_letter_code
_entity_poly.pdbx_strand_id
1 'polypeptide(L)'
;MKTEAGENRIVPIHPKIKELIVARYNQAKDMGSEYLLNCTDAITHKDSWKLTYDKYRHRFDKICKQLELNPDHRAHDPRKHFVTMDKKAGVDQFAIKYIVGHKIEDITERVYTQRDPEWLQNEIRKIK
;
A
#
# COMPACT_ATOMS: atom_id res chain seq x y z
N MET A 1 9.72 9.85 -2.95
CA MET A 1 9.40 10.66 -4.14
C MET A 1 8.19 10.07 -4.83
N LYS A 2 7.16 10.85 -5.06
CA LYS A 2 6.01 10.41 -5.85
C LYS A 2 6.39 10.43 -7.32
N THR A 3 6.20 9.31 -8.00
CA THR A 3 6.34 9.24 -9.45
C THR A 3 4.98 9.48 -10.09
N GLU A 4 4.96 10.00 -11.31
CA GLU A 4 3.74 10.16 -12.11
C GLU A 4 2.95 8.85 -12.21
N ALA A 5 3.64 7.72 -12.36
CA ALA A 5 3.02 6.40 -12.42
C ALA A 5 2.35 5.96 -11.09
N GLY A 6 2.75 6.56 -9.98
CA GLY A 6 2.17 6.27 -8.66
C GLY A 6 0.99 7.16 -8.29
N GLU A 7 0.72 8.18 -9.08
CA GLU A 7 -0.34 9.15 -8.79
C GLU A 7 -1.71 8.63 -9.26
N ASN A 8 -2.74 8.87 -8.44
CA ASN A 8 -4.15 8.55 -8.77
C ASN A 8 -4.42 7.10 -9.19
N ARG A 9 -3.55 6.15 -8.81
CA ARG A 9 -3.79 4.75 -9.13
C ARG A 9 -4.81 4.12 -8.21
N ILE A 10 -5.53 3.14 -8.73
CA ILE A 10 -6.47 2.31 -7.96
C ILE A 10 -5.71 1.06 -7.52
N VAL A 11 -5.61 0.86 -6.21
CA VAL A 11 -4.96 -0.32 -5.62
C VAL A 11 -6.02 -1.28 -5.11
N PRO A 12 -6.07 -2.53 -5.62
CA PRO A 12 -7.04 -3.51 -5.14
C PRO A 12 -6.72 -3.94 -3.71
N ILE A 13 -7.77 -4.26 -2.96
CA ILE A 13 -7.65 -4.72 -1.57
C ILE A 13 -7.70 -6.25 -1.54
N HIS A 14 -6.65 -6.88 -1.04
CA HIS A 14 -6.63 -8.32 -0.84
C HIS A 14 -7.65 -8.73 0.23
N PRO A 15 -8.41 -9.83 0.04
CA PRO A 15 -9.43 -10.27 1.00
C PRO A 15 -8.94 -10.41 2.44
N LYS A 16 -7.70 -10.84 2.65
CA LYS A 16 -7.11 -11.01 4.00
C LYS A 16 -7.00 -9.72 4.81
N ILE A 17 -6.90 -8.56 4.15
CA ILE A 17 -6.75 -7.27 4.82
C ILE A 17 -8.00 -6.39 4.68
N LYS A 18 -9.03 -6.87 4.01
CA LYS A 18 -10.25 -6.09 3.74
C LYS A 18 -10.88 -5.53 5.02
N GLU A 19 -11.05 -6.36 6.03
CA GLU A 19 -11.64 -5.92 7.30
C GLU A 19 -10.82 -4.85 8.00
N LEU A 20 -9.49 -4.98 7.97
CA LEU A 20 -8.57 -3.97 8.52
C LEU A 20 -8.69 -2.64 7.77
N ILE A 21 -8.77 -2.67 6.45
CA ILE A 21 -8.90 -1.48 5.63
C ILE A 21 -10.26 -0.81 5.85
N VAL A 22 -11.34 -1.58 5.94
CA VAL A 22 -12.69 -1.06 6.23
C VAL A 22 -12.73 -0.39 7.61
N ALA A 23 -12.13 -1.02 8.62
CA ALA A 23 -12.04 -0.43 9.97
C ALA A 23 -11.28 0.90 9.96
N ARG A 24 -10.17 0.98 9.23
CA ARG A 24 -9.40 2.22 9.07
C ARG A 24 -10.16 3.29 8.31
N TYR A 25 -10.89 2.91 7.28
CA TYR A 25 -11.74 3.83 6.53
C TYR A 25 -12.83 4.46 7.41
N ASN A 26 -13.52 3.62 8.19
CA ASN A 26 -14.56 4.09 9.11
C ASN A 26 -13.96 5.02 10.19
N GLN A 27 -12.80 4.68 10.74
CA GLN A 27 -12.09 5.53 11.70
C GLN A 27 -11.75 6.89 11.08
N ALA A 28 -11.18 6.90 9.89
CA ALA A 28 -10.82 8.14 9.20
C ALA A 28 -12.06 9.00 8.93
N LYS A 29 -13.16 8.39 8.52
CA LYS A 29 -14.43 9.06 8.28
C LYS A 29 -15.00 9.67 9.57
N ASP A 30 -15.00 8.92 10.67
CA ASP A 30 -15.53 9.38 11.96
C ASP A 30 -14.75 10.56 12.52
N MET A 31 -13.42 10.59 12.35
CA MET A 31 -12.59 11.71 12.78
C MET A 31 -12.51 12.86 11.76
N GLY A 32 -13.13 12.72 10.58
CA GLY A 32 -13.11 13.73 9.52
C GLY A 32 -11.74 13.84 8.82
N SER A 33 -10.95 12.79 8.82
CA SER A 33 -9.65 12.75 8.15
C SER A 33 -9.77 12.36 6.68
N GLU A 34 -9.04 13.05 5.82
CA GLU A 34 -8.88 12.69 4.40
C GLU A 34 -7.87 11.55 4.20
N TYR A 35 -7.18 11.15 5.26
CA TYR A 35 -6.12 10.14 5.19
C TYR A 35 -6.60 8.82 5.76
N LEU A 36 -6.57 7.76 4.95
CA LEU A 36 -6.89 6.40 5.38
C LEU A 36 -5.93 5.92 6.47
N LEU A 37 -4.63 6.11 6.23
CA LEU A 37 -3.58 5.85 7.21
C LEU A 37 -3.21 7.17 7.87
N ASN A 38 -3.60 7.35 9.11
CA ASN A 38 -3.49 8.59 9.85
C ASN A 38 -2.78 8.41 11.20
N CYS A 39 -2.46 9.52 11.84
CA CYS A 39 -1.90 9.58 13.18
C CYS A 39 -2.99 9.97 14.17
N THR A 40 -3.52 9.00 14.90
CA THR A 40 -4.58 9.20 15.91
C THR A 40 -4.07 9.87 17.18
N ASP A 41 -2.76 9.88 17.39
CA ASP A 41 -2.09 10.52 18.52
C ASP A 41 -1.89 12.04 18.36
N ALA A 42 -2.15 12.57 17.17
CA ALA A 42 -2.06 13.98 16.88
C ALA A 42 -3.39 14.69 17.19
N ILE A 43 -3.52 15.23 18.38
CA ILE A 43 -4.79 15.72 18.92
C ILE A 43 -5.18 17.12 18.43
N THR A 44 -4.24 17.92 17.91
CA THR A 44 -4.44 19.38 17.85
C THR A 44 -4.57 20.01 16.47
N HIS A 45 -4.15 19.36 15.38
CA HIS A 45 -4.22 19.95 14.04
C HIS A 45 -4.48 18.90 12.95
N LYS A 46 -5.41 19.19 12.03
CA LYS A 46 -5.75 18.31 10.89
C LYS A 46 -4.54 17.94 10.04
N ASP A 47 -3.60 18.85 9.85
CA ASP A 47 -2.38 18.60 9.07
C ASP A 47 -1.45 17.58 9.75
N SER A 48 -1.51 17.45 11.08
CA SER A 48 -0.73 16.46 11.81
C SER A 48 -1.30 15.04 11.76
N TRP A 49 -2.50 14.86 11.21
CA TRP A 49 -3.12 13.54 11.02
C TRP A 49 -2.50 12.77 9.84
N LYS A 50 -1.80 13.45 8.96
CA LYS A 50 -1.11 12.78 7.85
C LYS A 50 0.00 11.86 8.37
N LEU A 51 -0.03 10.59 7.96
CA LEU A 51 1.07 9.67 8.22
C LEU A 51 2.24 10.01 7.27
N THR A 52 3.25 10.68 7.81
CA THR A 52 4.48 10.97 7.07
C THR A 52 5.36 9.72 6.99
N TYR A 53 6.32 9.72 6.05
CA TYR A 53 7.29 8.64 5.93
C TYR A 53 8.09 8.42 7.24
N ASP A 54 8.51 9.50 7.90
CA ASP A 54 9.25 9.39 9.16
C ASP A 54 8.41 8.75 10.26
N LYS A 55 7.15 9.12 10.41
CA LYS A 55 6.24 8.49 11.37
C LYS A 55 6.03 7.01 11.06
N TYR A 56 5.85 6.66 9.79
CA TYR A 56 5.75 5.28 9.35
C TYR A 56 7.01 4.49 9.69
N ARG A 57 8.18 5.03 9.37
CA ARG A 57 9.48 4.42 9.66
C ARG A 57 9.66 4.16 11.15
N HIS A 58 9.39 5.14 12.00
CA HIS A 58 9.49 4.97 13.46
C HIS A 58 8.56 3.88 13.99
N ARG A 59 7.32 3.81 13.49
CA ARG A 59 6.39 2.75 13.87
C ARG A 59 6.87 1.38 13.40
N PHE A 60 7.36 1.29 12.19
CA PHE A 60 7.93 0.05 11.65
C PHE A 60 9.12 -0.43 12.48
N ASP A 61 10.07 0.45 12.78
CA ASP A 61 11.24 0.12 13.59
C ASP A 61 10.84 -0.34 15.00
N LYS A 62 9.85 0.29 15.59
CA LYS A 62 9.31 -0.10 16.90
C LYS A 62 8.72 -1.52 16.87
N ILE A 63 7.93 -1.83 15.85
CA ILE A 63 7.33 -3.16 15.67
C ILE A 63 8.41 -4.20 15.45
N CYS A 64 9.41 -3.93 14.63
CA CYS A 64 10.53 -4.84 14.40
C CYS A 64 11.29 -5.15 15.70
N LYS A 65 11.50 -4.15 16.55
CA LYS A 65 12.13 -4.34 17.86
C LYS A 65 11.26 -5.18 18.81
N GLN A 66 9.96 -4.89 18.86
CA GLN A 66 9.02 -5.63 19.71
C GLN A 66 8.88 -7.09 19.32
N LEU A 67 8.97 -7.40 18.03
CA LEU A 67 8.88 -8.76 17.50
C LEU A 67 10.24 -9.43 17.36
N GLU A 68 11.32 -8.79 17.81
CA GLU A 68 12.70 -9.30 17.73
C GLU A 68 13.09 -9.74 16.30
N LEU A 69 12.62 -8.98 15.31
CA LEU A 69 12.96 -9.24 13.91
C LEU A 69 14.39 -8.79 13.61
N ASN A 70 14.92 -9.27 12.48
CA ASN A 70 16.26 -8.88 12.03
C ASN A 70 16.42 -7.34 12.03
N PRO A 71 17.42 -6.80 12.76
CA PRO A 71 17.63 -5.35 12.85
C PRO A 71 17.99 -4.68 11.53
N ASP A 72 18.36 -5.46 10.51
CA ASP A 72 18.66 -4.95 9.17
C ASP A 72 17.40 -4.64 8.35
N HIS A 73 16.19 -5.02 8.83
CA HIS A 73 14.94 -4.69 8.16
C HIS A 73 14.71 -3.19 8.11
N ARG A 74 14.29 -2.72 6.93
CA ARG A 74 13.98 -1.33 6.62
C ARG A 74 12.50 -1.15 6.31
N ALA A 75 12.00 0.05 6.52
CA ALA A 75 10.59 0.40 6.25
C ALA A 75 10.15 0.16 4.79
N HIS A 76 11.09 0.11 3.85
CA HIS A 76 10.82 -0.20 2.44
C HIS A 76 10.76 -1.70 2.13
N ASP A 77 11.22 -2.56 3.02
CA ASP A 77 11.30 -4.01 2.79
C ASP A 77 9.93 -4.69 2.61
N PRO A 78 8.86 -4.29 3.31
CA PRO A 78 7.52 -4.84 3.05
C PRO A 78 7.08 -4.71 1.60
N ARG A 79 7.43 -3.60 0.94
CA ARG A 79 7.13 -3.39 -0.48
C ARG A 79 7.89 -4.38 -1.37
N LYS A 80 9.15 -4.61 -1.08
CA LYS A 80 9.98 -5.60 -1.80
C LYS A 80 9.44 -7.01 -1.59
N HIS A 81 9.05 -7.33 -0.36
CA HIS A 81 8.45 -8.61 -0.01
C HIS A 81 7.14 -8.82 -0.76
N PHE A 82 6.28 -7.82 -0.83
CA PHE A 82 5.04 -7.85 -1.60
C PHE A 82 5.31 -8.24 -3.06
N VAL A 83 6.23 -7.54 -3.74
CA VAL A 83 6.60 -7.84 -5.13
C VAL A 83 7.10 -9.28 -5.28
N THR A 84 7.90 -9.76 -4.35
CA THR A 84 8.40 -11.15 -4.36
C THR A 84 7.28 -12.16 -4.22
N MET A 85 6.34 -11.93 -3.31
CA MET A 85 5.20 -12.81 -3.10
C MET A 85 4.25 -12.81 -4.31
N ASP A 86 4.05 -11.65 -4.93
CA ASP A 86 3.26 -11.52 -6.16
C ASP A 86 3.85 -12.38 -7.28
N LYS A 87 5.16 -12.30 -7.49
CA LYS A 87 5.86 -13.10 -8.51
C LYS A 87 5.74 -14.59 -8.23
N LYS A 88 5.90 -15.00 -6.99
CA LYS A 88 5.75 -16.42 -6.58
C LYS A 88 4.32 -16.92 -6.77
N ALA A 89 3.32 -16.08 -6.57
CA ALA A 89 1.91 -16.41 -6.75
C ALA A 89 1.45 -16.40 -8.22
N GLY A 90 2.30 -15.97 -9.15
CA GLY A 90 1.96 -15.88 -10.57
C GLY A 90 1.11 -14.67 -10.93
N VAL A 91 1.18 -13.61 -10.14
CA VAL A 91 0.52 -12.34 -10.46
C VAL A 91 1.17 -11.74 -11.71
N ASP A 92 0.35 -11.20 -12.61
CA ASP A 92 0.82 -10.57 -13.83
C ASP A 92 1.80 -9.42 -13.54
N GLN A 93 2.92 -9.36 -14.27
CA GLN A 93 3.99 -8.38 -14.05
C GLN A 93 3.50 -6.93 -14.20
N PHE A 94 2.55 -6.67 -15.11
CA PHE A 94 2.02 -5.32 -15.30
C PHE A 94 1.07 -4.92 -14.18
N ALA A 95 0.31 -5.87 -13.64
CA ALA A 95 -0.49 -5.66 -12.44
C ALA A 95 0.41 -5.30 -11.25
N ILE A 96 1.51 -6.02 -11.04
CA ILE A 96 2.49 -5.72 -9.98
C ILE A 96 3.04 -4.30 -10.14
N LYS A 97 3.52 -3.95 -11.34
CA LYS A 97 4.06 -2.61 -11.62
C LYS A 97 3.05 -1.51 -11.33
N TYR A 98 1.80 -1.69 -11.77
CA TYR A 98 0.75 -0.72 -11.53
C TYR A 98 0.44 -0.56 -10.04
N ILE A 99 0.26 -1.66 -9.32
CA ILE A 99 -0.10 -1.64 -7.89
C ILE A 99 0.99 -0.94 -7.07
N VAL A 100 2.27 -1.20 -7.34
CA VAL A 100 3.38 -0.58 -6.62
C VAL A 100 3.77 0.81 -7.17
N GLY A 101 3.13 1.27 -8.23
CA GLY A 101 3.38 2.60 -8.81
C GLY A 101 4.66 2.70 -9.64
N HIS A 102 5.11 1.60 -10.22
CA HIS A 102 6.21 1.60 -11.18
C HIS A 102 5.70 1.93 -12.58
N LYS A 103 6.55 2.60 -13.37
CA LYS A 103 6.21 2.93 -14.76
C LYS A 103 6.04 1.66 -15.60
N ILE A 104 4.98 1.62 -16.38
CA ILE A 104 4.76 0.61 -17.42
C ILE A 104 5.13 1.27 -18.75
N GLU A 105 6.20 0.78 -19.39
CA GLU A 105 6.72 1.38 -20.62
C GLU A 105 5.88 1.04 -21.85
N ASP A 106 5.32 -0.16 -21.90
CA ASP A 106 4.40 -0.56 -22.96
C ASP A 106 3.07 0.21 -22.83
N ILE A 107 2.77 1.04 -23.83
CA ILE A 107 1.59 1.92 -23.83
C ILE A 107 0.29 1.10 -23.81
N THR A 108 0.23 0.01 -24.57
CA THR A 108 -0.95 -0.87 -24.63
C THR A 108 -1.22 -1.50 -23.27
N GLU A 109 -0.21 -2.10 -22.65
CA GLU A 109 -0.32 -2.73 -21.34
C GLU A 109 -0.66 -1.71 -20.24
N ARG A 110 -0.09 -0.51 -20.31
CA ARG A 110 -0.42 0.57 -19.37
C ARG A 110 -1.89 0.96 -19.43
N VAL A 111 -2.43 1.11 -20.63
CA VAL A 111 -3.85 1.47 -20.82
C VAL A 111 -4.77 0.37 -20.31
N TYR A 112 -4.50 -0.88 -20.63
CA TYR A 112 -5.27 -2.02 -20.13
C TYR A 112 -5.26 -2.11 -18.61
N THR A 113 -4.09 -2.03 -18.01
CA THR A 113 -3.92 -2.13 -16.55
C THR A 113 -4.69 -1.03 -15.81
N GLN A 114 -4.72 0.18 -16.34
CA GLN A 114 -5.43 1.31 -15.72
C GLN A 114 -6.96 1.22 -15.81
N ARG A 115 -7.49 0.49 -16.80
CA ARG A 115 -8.92 0.47 -17.10
C ARG A 115 -9.69 -0.70 -16.48
N ASP A 116 -9.02 -1.66 -15.88
CA ASP A 116 -9.66 -2.88 -15.39
C ASP A 116 -9.40 -3.14 -13.91
N PRO A 117 -10.12 -2.43 -12.99
CA PRO A 117 -10.00 -2.70 -11.55
C PRO A 117 -10.40 -4.13 -11.16
N GLU A 118 -11.34 -4.74 -11.87
CA GLU A 118 -11.77 -6.12 -11.61
C GLU A 118 -10.64 -7.11 -11.91
N TRP A 119 -9.95 -6.92 -13.01
CA TRP A 119 -8.77 -7.73 -13.33
C TRP A 119 -7.68 -7.59 -12.26
N LEU A 120 -7.38 -6.37 -11.82
CA LEU A 120 -6.42 -6.13 -10.73
C LEU A 120 -6.84 -6.83 -9.44
N GLN A 121 -8.14 -6.82 -9.12
CA GLN A 121 -8.67 -7.51 -7.95
C GLN A 121 -8.51 -9.03 -8.07
N ASN A 122 -8.71 -9.59 -9.25
CA ASN A 122 -8.51 -11.01 -9.51
C ASN A 122 -7.02 -11.38 -9.43
N GLU A 123 -6.14 -10.53 -9.93
CA GLU A 123 -4.70 -10.75 -9.87
C GLU A 123 -4.19 -10.77 -8.42
N ILE A 124 -4.59 -9.82 -7.58
CA ILE A 124 -4.12 -9.78 -6.19
C ILE A 124 -4.61 -10.97 -5.35
N ARG A 125 -5.76 -11.56 -5.71
CA ARG A 125 -6.29 -12.75 -5.04
C ARG A 125 -5.43 -14.00 -5.25
N LYS A 126 -4.52 -14.01 -6.20
CA LYS A 126 -3.58 -15.11 -6.41
C LYS A 126 -2.61 -15.27 -5.24
N ILE A 127 -2.36 -14.23 -4.47
CA ILE A 127 -1.58 -14.30 -3.23
C ILE A 127 -2.43 -15.05 -2.19
N LYS A 128 -1.85 -16.09 -1.61
CA LYS A 128 -2.51 -16.88 -0.56
C LYS A 128 -2.24 -16.36 0.84
#